data_8f7c370439a9499bcbcb4a91f4d8e947
#
_entry.id   8f7c370439a9499bcbcb4a91f4d8e947
#
_cell.length_a   1.000
_cell.length_b   1.000
_cell.length_c   1.000
_cell.angle_alpha   90.00
_cell.angle_beta   90.00
_cell.angle_gamma   90.00
#
_symmetry.space_group_name_H-M   'P 1'
#
loop_
_entity.id
_entity.type
_entity.pdbx_description
1 polymer ?
#
loop_
_entity_poly.entity_id
_entity_poly.type
_entity_poly.pdbx_seq_one_letter_code
_entity_poly.pdbx_strand_id
1 'polypeptide(L)'
;ASLAGKRVGIIQGTTQDMYAKAEWAPKSVTIVTYQNQDQVYQDLVNGRLDATFQDKTQAGYSFLKTERGKHFAFAGDDITDSRITGFGVAMGLRKGDAALKSRLNDAIAAIRANGTYQKIAAKYFDFDIYGAKQ
;
A
#
# COMPACT_ATOMS: atom_id res chain seq x y z
N ALA A 1 -5.86 -14.28 -10.24
CA ALA A 1 -5.04 -15.50 -10.06
C ALA A 1 -5.12 -15.96 -8.61
N SER A 2 -5.15 -17.27 -8.38
CA SER A 2 -5.16 -17.84 -7.02
C SER A 2 -3.79 -17.69 -6.37
N LEU A 3 -3.77 -17.27 -5.09
CA LEU A 3 -2.57 -17.24 -4.25
C LEU A 3 -2.35 -18.57 -3.50
N ALA A 4 -3.24 -19.54 -3.63
CA ALA A 4 -3.13 -20.83 -2.94
C ALA A 4 -1.78 -21.51 -3.27
N GLY A 5 -1.10 -22.00 -2.25
CA GLY A 5 0.23 -22.61 -2.35
C GLY A 5 1.39 -21.61 -2.56
N LYS A 6 1.11 -20.30 -2.62
CA LYS A 6 2.14 -19.25 -2.81
C LYS A 6 2.67 -18.73 -1.49
N ARG A 7 3.94 -18.27 -1.51
CA ARG A 7 4.63 -17.62 -0.40
C ARG A 7 4.53 -16.11 -0.59
N VAL A 8 3.87 -15.42 0.33
CA VAL A 8 3.65 -13.98 0.26
C VAL A 8 4.40 -13.29 1.41
N GLY A 9 5.33 -12.41 1.06
CA GLY A 9 6.12 -11.62 1.99
C GLY A 9 5.39 -10.35 2.44
N ILE A 10 5.37 -10.09 3.74
CA ILE A 10 4.63 -8.97 4.34
C ILE A 10 5.41 -8.43 5.54
N ILE A 11 5.28 -7.13 5.80
CA ILE A 11 5.83 -6.52 7.02
C ILE A 11 4.94 -6.86 8.21
N GLN A 12 5.55 -7.41 9.24
CA GLN A 12 4.89 -7.79 10.50
C GLN A 12 4.19 -6.59 11.15
N GLY A 13 2.98 -6.82 11.65
CA GLY A 13 2.21 -5.82 12.42
C GLY A 13 1.55 -4.72 11.59
N THR A 14 1.58 -4.81 10.28
CA THR A 14 0.87 -3.90 9.37
C THR A 14 -0.59 -4.32 9.17
N THR A 15 -1.40 -3.43 8.60
CA THR A 15 -2.77 -3.76 8.18
C THR A 15 -2.78 -4.87 7.12
N GLN A 16 -1.76 -4.92 6.25
CA GLN A 16 -1.56 -5.97 5.27
C GLN A 16 -1.30 -7.33 5.95
N ASP A 17 -0.52 -7.35 7.01
CA ASP A 17 -0.26 -8.57 7.81
C ASP A 17 -1.55 -9.09 8.44
N MET A 18 -2.35 -8.20 9.04
CA MET A 18 -3.64 -8.57 9.62
C MET A 18 -4.60 -9.13 8.56
N TYR A 19 -4.71 -8.46 7.41
CA TYR A 19 -5.54 -8.90 6.30
C TYR A 19 -5.12 -10.28 5.77
N ALA A 20 -3.85 -10.45 5.47
CA ALA A 20 -3.34 -11.69 4.90
C ALA A 20 -3.50 -12.88 5.84
N LYS A 21 -3.31 -12.68 7.14
CA LYS A 21 -3.56 -13.73 8.15
C LYS A 21 -5.03 -14.09 8.27
N ALA A 22 -5.92 -13.11 8.16
CA ALA A 22 -7.36 -13.33 8.26
C ALA A 22 -7.96 -13.97 7.00
N GLU A 23 -7.56 -13.47 5.82
CA GLU A 23 -8.27 -13.79 4.57
C GLU A 23 -7.51 -14.77 3.67
N TRP A 24 -6.18 -14.82 3.73
CA TRP A 24 -5.37 -15.63 2.83
C TRP A 24 -4.77 -16.89 3.47
N ALA A 25 -4.28 -16.80 4.70
CA ALA A 25 -3.71 -17.95 5.37
C ALA A 25 -4.68 -19.16 5.45
N PRO A 26 -6.00 -18.98 5.74
CA PRO A 26 -6.97 -20.07 5.72
C PRO A 26 -7.18 -20.68 4.32
N LYS A 27 -6.76 -19.98 3.26
CA LYS A 27 -6.89 -20.42 1.86
C LYS A 27 -5.57 -20.98 1.29
N SER A 28 -4.75 -21.58 2.16
CA SER A 28 -3.48 -22.23 1.80
C SER A 28 -2.43 -21.27 1.20
N VAL A 29 -2.41 -20.00 1.64
CA VAL A 29 -1.34 -19.05 1.33
C VAL A 29 -0.33 -19.06 2.48
N THR A 30 0.96 -19.21 2.16
CA THR A 30 2.03 -19.12 3.16
C THR A 30 2.41 -17.67 3.38
N ILE A 31 2.11 -17.15 4.56
CA ILE A 31 2.46 -15.78 4.95
C ILE A 31 3.85 -15.78 5.58
N VAL A 32 4.79 -15.06 4.97
CA VAL A 32 6.17 -14.88 5.47
C VAL A 32 6.33 -13.45 5.95
N THR A 33 6.55 -13.26 7.25
CA THR A 33 6.64 -11.94 7.87
C THR A 33 8.07 -11.47 8.04
N TYR A 34 8.31 -10.17 7.81
CA TYR A 34 9.60 -9.51 7.86
C TYR A 34 9.55 -8.26 8.74
N GLN A 35 10.72 -7.81 9.19
CA GLN A 35 10.85 -6.59 9.99
C GLN A 35 10.95 -5.32 9.13
N ASN A 36 11.43 -5.43 7.89
CA ASN A 36 11.53 -4.30 6.97
C ASN A 36 11.31 -4.72 5.51
N GLN A 37 10.99 -3.74 4.69
CA GLN A 37 10.58 -3.95 3.29
C GLN A 37 11.76 -4.36 2.39
N ASP A 38 12.98 -3.95 2.67
CA ASP A 38 14.12 -4.33 1.86
C ASP A 38 14.41 -5.84 1.92
N GLN A 39 14.21 -6.46 3.09
CA GLN A 39 14.32 -7.92 3.24
C GLN A 39 13.25 -8.64 2.40
N VAL A 40 12.01 -8.13 2.37
CA VAL A 40 10.95 -8.67 1.51
C VAL A 40 11.35 -8.60 0.04
N TYR A 41 11.83 -7.45 -0.42
CA TYR A 41 12.26 -7.28 -1.80
C TYR A 41 13.44 -8.16 -2.16
N GLN A 42 14.40 -8.32 -1.25
CA GLN A 42 15.54 -9.20 -1.46
C GLN A 42 15.11 -10.66 -1.65
N ASP A 43 14.21 -11.16 -0.82
CA ASP A 43 13.72 -12.52 -0.91
C ASP A 43 12.76 -12.73 -2.12
N LEU A 44 12.02 -11.70 -2.49
CA LEU A 44 11.22 -11.72 -3.72
C LEU A 44 12.11 -11.84 -4.97
N VAL A 45 13.15 -11.00 -5.07
CA VAL A 45 14.10 -11.03 -6.19
C VAL A 45 14.87 -12.35 -6.26
N ASN A 46 15.21 -12.94 -5.12
CA ASN A 46 15.91 -14.23 -5.02
C ASN A 46 14.98 -15.45 -5.21
N GLY A 47 13.68 -15.25 -5.50
CA GLY A 47 12.74 -16.36 -5.71
C GLY A 47 12.36 -17.14 -4.45
N ARG A 48 12.67 -16.61 -3.25
CA ARG A 48 12.23 -17.19 -1.99
C ARG A 48 10.78 -16.87 -1.66
N LEU A 49 10.25 -15.81 -2.27
CA LEU A 49 8.84 -15.40 -2.24
C LEU A 49 8.26 -15.46 -3.65
N ASP A 50 6.97 -15.71 -3.74
CA ASP A 50 6.22 -15.67 -4.99
C ASP A 50 5.56 -14.31 -5.22
N ALA A 51 5.25 -13.59 -4.13
CA ALA A 51 4.67 -12.25 -4.14
C ALA A 51 4.98 -11.48 -2.85
N THR A 52 4.71 -10.19 -2.85
CA THR A 52 4.63 -9.35 -1.65
C THR A 52 3.32 -8.59 -1.61
N PHE A 53 2.81 -8.31 -0.41
CA PHE A 53 1.62 -7.51 -0.20
C PHE A 53 1.93 -6.29 0.65
N GLN A 54 1.73 -5.11 0.08
CA GLN A 54 2.10 -3.84 0.70
C GLN A 54 1.34 -2.67 0.09
N ASP A 55 1.63 -1.46 0.54
CA ASP A 55 1.08 -0.24 -0.06
C ASP A 55 1.51 -0.07 -1.52
N LYS A 56 0.55 0.20 -2.40
CA LYS A 56 0.74 0.31 -3.85
C LYS A 56 1.65 1.49 -4.22
N THR A 57 1.50 2.62 -3.54
CA THR A 57 2.31 3.82 -3.83
C THR A 57 3.76 3.58 -3.44
N GLN A 58 3.98 2.93 -2.30
CA GLN A 58 5.32 2.55 -1.87
C GLN A 58 5.95 1.55 -2.84
N ALA A 59 5.25 0.47 -3.21
CA ALA A 59 5.76 -0.54 -4.14
C ALA A 59 6.11 0.08 -5.49
N GLY A 60 5.23 0.92 -6.03
CA GLY A 60 5.44 1.60 -7.31
C GLY A 60 6.69 2.45 -7.32
N TYR A 61 6.89 3.27 -6.29
CA TYR A 61 8.01 4.20 -6.24
C TYR A 61 9.33 3.56 -5.78
N SER A 62 9.29 2.78 -4.69
CA SER A 62 10.53 2.29 -4.05
C SER A 62 11.06 0.98 -4.64
N PHE A 63 10.27 0.28 -5.46
CA PHE A 63 10.67 -1.01 -6.01
C PHE A 63 10.46 -1.11 -7.52
N LEU A 64 9.23 -1.00 -8.03
CA LEU A 64 8.95 -1.28 -9.45
C LEU A 64 9.68 -0.33 -10.42
N LYS A 65 9.97 0.91 -10.00
CA LYS A 65 10.75 1.88 -10.79
C LYS A 65 12.26 1.72 -10.64
N THR A 66 12.74 0.71 -9.92
CA THR A 66 14.18 0.45 -9.75
C THR A 66 14.65 -0.71 -10.63
N GLU A 67 15.96 -0.84 -10.83
CA GLU A 67 16.53 -1.98 -11.55
C GLU A 67 16.15 -3.33 -10.93
N ARG A 68 16.03 -3.41 -9.61
CA ARG A 68 15.61 -4.63 -8.91
C ARG A 68 14.16 -5.02 -9.21
N GLY A 69 13.31 -4.02 -9.45
CA GLY A 69 11.88 -4.19 -9.66
C GLY A 69 11.45 -4.38 -11.10
N LYS A 70 12.31 -4.17 -12.09
CA LYS A 70 11.95 -4.12 -13.52
C LYS A 70 11.29 -5.38 -14.10
N HIS A 71 11.48 -6.52 -13.44
CA HIS A 71 10.88 -7.81 -13.86
C HIS A 71 9.60 -8.15 -13.07
N PHE A 72 9.13 -7.23 -12.23
CA PHE A 72 7.94 -7.39 -11.40
C PHE A 72 6.86 -6.41 -11.82
N ALA A 73 5.62 -6.75 -11.51
CA ALA A 73 4.46 -5.91 -11.77
C ALA A 73 3.40 -6.11 -10.68
N PHE A 74 2.46 -5.19 -10.60
CA PHE A 74 1.26 -5.40 -9.80
C PHE A 74 0.44 -6.57 -10.38
N ALA A 75 -0.17 -7.36 -9.49
CA ALA A 75 -0.99 -8.51 -9.84
C ALA A 75 -2.32 -8.47 -9.09
N GLY A 76 -3.41 -8.64 -9.81
CA GLY A 76 -4.77 -8.58 -9.25
C GLY A 76 -5.27 -7.16 -9.01
N ASP A 77 -6.46 -7.08 -8.41
CA ASP A 77 -7.11 -5.82 -8.08
C ASP A 77 -6.60 -5.24 -6.75
N ASP A 78 -6.80 -3.95 -6.55
CA ASP A 78 -6.49 -3.28 -5.29
C ASP A 78 -7.38 -3.86 -4.18
N ILE A 79 -6.77 -4.22 -3.05
CA ILE A 79 -7.49 -4.79 -1.92
C ILE A 79 -7.94 -3.67 -1.00
N THR A 80 -9.24 -3.59 -0.81
CA THR A 80 -9.89 -2.67 0.12
C THR A 80 -10.76 -3.46 1.09
N ASP A 81 -10.49 -3.32 2.39
CA ASP A 81 -11.32 -3.87 3.45
C ASP A 81 -11.39 -2.84 4.59
N SER A 82 -12.49 -2.09 4.66
CA SER A 82 -12.66 -1.01 5.64
C SER A 82 -12.54 -1.46 7.09
N ARG A 83 -12.77 -2.76 7.39
CA ARG A 83 -12.64 -3.32 8.74
C ARG A 83 -11.18 -3.45 9.17
N ILE A 84 -10.26 -3.66 8.20
CA ILE A 84 -8.84 -3.95 8.46
C ILE A 84 -7.94 -2.82 7.94
N THR A 85 -8.11 -2.39 6.69
CA THR A 85 -7.24 -1.40 6.05
C THR A 85 -7.71 0.05 6.27
N GLY A 86 -8.93 0.24 6.79
CA GLY A 86 -9.54 1.56 6.93
C GLY A 86 -9.91 2.20 5.58
N PHE A 87 -10.12 3.52 5.59
CA PHE A 87 -10.59 4.27 4.42
C PHE A 87 -9.46 5.03 3.69
N GLY A 88 -8.22 4.62 3.87
CA GLY A 88 -7.07 5.22 3.21
C GLY A 88 -6.05 5.82 4.17
N VAL A 89 -5.14 6.62 3.62
CA VAL A 89 -4.06 7.28 4.38
C VAL A 89 -4.56 8.59 4.97
N ALA A 90 -4.21 8.86 6.23
CA ALA A 90 -4.62 10.07 6.95
C ALA A 90 -3.48 10.67 7.76
N MET A 91 -3.59 11.95 8.10
CA MET A 91 -2.70 12.61 9.03
C MET A 91 -3.16 12.38 10.48
N GLY A 92 -2.28 11.85 11.32
CA GLY A 92 -2.53 11.71 12.76
C GLY A 92 -2.42 13.05 13.48
N LEU A 93 -3.45 13.41 14.26
CA LEU A 93 -3.50 14.63 15.06
C LEU A 93 -3.90 14.30 16.50
N ARG A 94 -3.55 15.19 17.46
CA ARG A 94 -4.11 15.08 18.81
C ARG A 94 -5.62 15.30 18.77
N LYS A 95 -6.36 14.57 19.60
CA LYS A 95 -7.84 14.64 19.62
C LYS A 95 -8.38 16.05 19.87
N GLY A 96 -7.65 16.90 20.61
CA GLY A 96 -8.05 18.28 20.90
C GLY A 96 -7.76 19.29 19.80
N ASP A 97 -7.01 18.95 18.75
CA ASP A 97 -6.55 19.89 17.72
C ASP A 97 -7.61 20.10 16.59
N ALA A 98 -8.86 20.37 16.98
CA ALA A 98 -9.97 20.51 16.02
C ALA A 98 -9.74 21.64 14.99
N ALA A 99 -9.19 22.77 15.41
CA ALA A 99 -8.89 23.88 14.51
C ALA A 99 -7.82 23.51 13.46
N LEU A 100 -6.77 22.78 13.87
CA LEU A 100 -5.74 22.29 12.94
C LEU A 100 -6.33 21.26 11.96
N LYS A 101 -7.18 20.34 12.45
CA LYS A 101 -7.89 19.37 11.59
C LYS A 101 -8.69 20.06 10.50
N SER A 102 -9.48 21.10 10.86
CA SER A 102 -10.27 21.86 9.87
C SER A 102 -9.36 22.48 8.82
N ARG A 103 -8.34 23.23 9.25
CA ARG A 103 -7.39 23.89 8.32
C ARG A 103 -6.70 22.92 7.37
N LEU A 104 -6.30 21.74 7.84
CA LEU A 104 -5.68 20.72 6.98
C LEU A 104 -6.66 20.13 5.98
N ASN A 105 -7.90 19.84 6.40
CA ASN A 105 -8.94 19.37 5.49
C ASN A 105 -9.26 20.41 4.40
N ASP A 106 -9.39 21.68 4.78
CA ASP A 106 -9.65 22.78 3.84
C ASP A 106 -8.48 22.94 2.85
N ALA A 107 -7.25 22.85 3.32
CA ALA A 107 -6.05 22.90 2.47
C ALA A 107 -5.99 21.72 1.47
N ILE A 108 -6.29 20.49 1.93
CA ILE A 108 -6.35 19.32 1.03
C ILE A 108 -7.44 19.49 -0.01
N ALA A 109 -8.63 19.97 0.38
CA ALA A 109 -9.71 20.24 -0.54
C ALA A 109 -9.32 21.31 -1.59
N ALA A 110 -8.67 22.39 -1.17
CA ALA A 110 -8.21 23.46 -2.05
C ALA A 110 -7.18 23.01 -3.08
N ILE A 111 -6.14 22.25 -2.67
CA ILE A 111 -5.11 21.77 -3.61
C ILE A 111 -5.64 20.70 -4.58
N ARG A 112 -6.69 19.98 -4.20
CA ARG A 112 -7.42 19.07 -5.10
C ARG A 112 -8.25 19.83 -6.12
N ALA A 113 -8.99 20.84 -5.65
CA ALA A 113 -9.89 21.65 -6.51
C ALA A 113 -9.12 22.44 -7.57
N ASN A 114 -7.94 22.98 -7.22
CA ASN A 114 -7.11 23.77 -8.13
C ASN A 114 -6.11 22.96 -8.99
N GLY A 115 -6.13 21.63 -8.90
CA GLY A 115 -5.27 20.73 -9.68
C GLY A 115 -3.83 20.60 -9.17
N THR A 116 -3.46 21.28 -8.10
CA THR A 116 -2.09 21.20 -7.54
C THR A 116 -1.75 19.78 -7.08
N TYR A 117 -2.71 19.10 -6.44
CA TYR A 117 -2.53 17.71 -5.99
C TYR A 117 -2.18 16.79 -7.17
N GLN A 118 -2.97 16.83 -8.24
CA GLN A 118 -2.76 16.01 -9.44
C GLN A 118 -1.44 16.34 -10.13
N LYS A 119 -1.09 17.63 -10.22
CA LYS A 119 0.18 18.06 -10.81
C LYS A 119 1.41 17.55 -10.03
N ILE A 120 1.31 17.47 -8.71
CA ILE A 120 2.39 16.92 -7.88
C ILE A 120 2.41 15.40 -8.01
N ALA A 121 1.26 14.72 -7.87
CA ALA A 121 1.15 13.26 -7.93
C ALA A 121 1.68 12.70 -9.27
N ALA A 122 1.34 13.32 -10.39
CA ALA A 122 1.76 12.91 -11.73
C ALA A 122 3.27 12.92 -11.98
N LYS A 123 4.06 13.58 -11.11
CA LYS A 123 5.53 13.52 -11.18
C LYS A 123 6.08 12.18 -10.68
N TYR A 124 5.31 11.45 -9.88
CA TYR A 124 5.75 10.25 -9.18
C TYR A 124 4.97 9.01 -9.58
N PHE A 125 3.69 9.17 -9.91
CA PHE A 125 2.75 8.08 -10.15
C PHE A 125 1.99 8.27 -11.46
N ASP A 126 1.73 7.18 -12.15
CA ASP A 126 0.94 7.09 -13.38
C ASP A 126 -0.52 6.64 -13.11
N PHE A 127 -0.92 6.58 -11.84
CA PHE A 127 -2.26 6.25 -11.38
C PHE A 127 -2.74 7.25 -10.32
N ASP A 128 -4.05 7.33 -10.09
CA ASP A 128 -4.62 8.20 -9.06
C ASP A 128 -4.34 7.65 -7.66
N ILE A 129 -3.46 8.33 -6.91
CA ILE A 129 -3.09 7.97 -5.54
C ILE A 129 -4.13 8.39 -4.49
N TYR A 130 -5.10 9.23 -4.86
CA TYR A 130 -6.18 9.61 -3.94
C TYR A 130 -7.23 8.51 -3.80
N GLY A 131 -7.35 7.66 -4.82
CA GLY A 131 -8.33 6.59 -4.90
C GLY A 131 -9.72 7.04 -5.39
N ALA A 132 -10.60 6.07 -5.58
CA ALA A 132 -11.96 6.33 -6.01
C ALA A 132 -12.72 7.18 -4.98
N LYS A 133 -13.62 8.03 -5.46
CA LYS A 133 -14.61 8.70 -4.59
C LYS A 133 -15.45 7.61 -3.91
N GLN A 134 -15.44 7.62 -2.60
CA GLN A 134 -16.41 6.86 -1.80
C GLN A 134 -17.76 7.52 -1.84
#